data_c8ba094fa15be690ae6ce85a142ee3ea
#
_entry.id   c8ba094fa15be690ae6ce85a142ee3ea
#
_cell.length_a   1.000
_cell.length_b   1.000
_cell.length_c   1.000
_cell.angle_alpha   90.00
_cell.angle_beta   90.00
_cell.angle_gamma   90.00
#
_symmetry.space_group_name_H-M   'P 1'
#
loop_
_entity.id
_entity.type
_entity.pdbx_description
1 polymer ?
#
loop_
_entity_poly.entity_id
_entity_poly.type
_entity_poly.pdbx_seq_one_letter_code
_entity_poly.pdbx_strand_id
1 'polypeptide(L)'
;PNNAMKENIIGLDASAYNLENGKIVRTKMKRDVVFKERVGESRMNLKFSIPQVKAGTLIEYEYRIESDFFFSIDSWKAQSDIPILYTEYNVTIPEYFKFNIEMHGAEKLETVNENASLNLSIGSQLLRCSGTHLNFQGNQLPALKDDSHVWCADDYCTQVNLELQGIDFPGSLYKSFTQSWEQIDETLLKDSDFGSRLKMNNPLKEEMTALHLEQMKGADEKICAIYTFLKNKVRWNEKYALYSKSPKQVLKEGTGSNADINFILISMLKDAGIPAYPAVMSRRDMGILPYSHPSIQKLNTFVVAISPTDSTLVYLDSSVENGYLNVLPPVLMTNRARIIAPDNHSQWVNLENVGANLLRSSVKAGISSEGVVTGTRETVYIGQYASRLRNKYRTAKDSTE
;
A
#
# COMPACT_ATOMS: atom_id res chain seq x y z
N PRO A 1 1.50 23.77 -24.78
CA PRO A 1 0.61 22.62 -24.78
C PRO A 1 1.30 21.53 -23.96
N ASN A 2 0.76 21.25 -22.78
CA ASN A 2 1.24 20.16 -21.96
C ASN A 2 0.94 18.85 -22.71
N ASN A 3 1.95 18.18 -23.24
CA ASN A 3 1.88 16.79 -23.64
C ASN A 3 1.80 15.95 -22.34
N ALA A 4 0.62 15.92 -21.73
CA ALA A 4 0.36 15.01 -20.63
C ALA A 4 0.47 13.58 -21.18
N MET A 5 1.27 12.73 -20.54
CA MET A 5 1.38 11.31 -20.86
C MET A 5 0.02 10.66 -20.78
N LYS A 6 -0.26 9.76 -21.73
CA LYS A 6 -1.56 9.13 -21.89
C LYS A 6 -1.46 7.61 -21.97
N GLU A 7 -2.52 6.98 -21.51
CA GLU A 7 -2.74 5.57 -21.71
C GLU A 7 -4.14 5.37 -22.28
N ASN A 8 -4.28 4.53 -23.29
CA ASN A 8 -5.53 4.29 -23.98
C ASN A 8 -5.77 2.81 -24.18
N ILE A 9 -7.01 2.36 -23.98
CA ILE A 9 -7.48 1.03 -24.35
C ILE A 9 -8.08 1.12 -25.74
N ILE A 10 -7.59 0.27 -26.66
CA ILE A 10 -8.04 0.19 -28.04
C ILE A 10 -8.34 -1.27 -28.42
N GLY A 11 -9.15 -1.46 -29.45
CA GLY A 11 -9.44 -2.80 -29.99
C GLY A 11 -10.21 -3.72 -29.04
N LEU A 12 -10.95 -3.17 -28.05
CA LEU A 12 -11.75 -4.00 -27.14
C LEU A 12 -12.81 -4.75 -27.93
N ASP A 13 -12.76 -6.07 -27.88
CA ASP A 13 -13.75 -7.01 -28.41
C ASP A 13 -14.07 -8.09 -27.37
N ALA A 14 -15.29 -8.60 -27.35
CA ALA A 14 -15.68 -9.67 -26.44
C ALA A 14 -16.80 -10.53 -27.04
N SER A 15 -16.83 -11.81 -26.66
CA SER A 15 -17.84 -12.77 -27.13
C SER A 15 -18.18 -13.76 -26.03
N ALA A 16 -19.45 -14.18 -26.03
CA ALA A 16 -19.95 -15.31 -25.25
C ALA A 16 -20.19 -16.51 -26.17
N TYR A 17 -19.79 -17.69 -25.74
CA TYR A 17 -20.02 -18.95 -26.44
C TYR A 17 -20.87 -19.85 -25.56
N ASN A 18 -22.04 -20.22 -26.06
CA ASN A 18 -23.01 -21.09 -25.41
C ASN A 18 -23.20 -22.39 -26.18
N LEU A 19 -23.35 -23.50 -25.48
CA LEU A 19 -23.79 -24.75 -26.11
C LEU A 19 -25.30 -24.79 -26.12
N GLU A 20 -25.89 -24.75 -27.32
CA GLU A 20 -27.35 -24.78 -27.57
C GLU A 20 -27.69 -25.89 -28.55
N ASN A 21 -28.52 -26.85 -28.13
CA ASN A 21 -28.91 -28.00 -28.95
C ASN A 21 -27.71 -28.73 -29.59
N GLY A 22 -26.61 -28.89 -28.84
CA GLY A 22 -25.37 -29.54 -29.29
C GLY A 22 -24.51 -28.70 -30.25
N LYS A 23 -24.86 -27.43 -30.49
CA LYS A 23 -24.07 -26.51 -31.33
C LYS A 23 -23.53 -25.36 -30.49
N ILE A 24 -22.32 -24.91 -30.84
CA ILE A 24 -21.71 -23.71 -30.23
C ILE A 24 -22.31 -22.48 -30.91
N VAL A 25 -22.98 -21.64 -30.11
CA VAL A 25 -23.53 -20.34 -30.52
C VAL A 25 -22.67 -19.23 -29.98
N ARG A 26 -22.07 -18.42 -30.86
CA ARG A 26 -21.27 -17.23 -30.50
C ARG A 26 -22.17 -16.00 -30.51
N THR A 27 -22.15 -15.24 -29.41
CA THR A 27 -22.78 -13.92 -29.32
C THR A 27 -21.73 -12.87 -29.08
N LYS A 28 -21.54 -11.97 -30.04
CA LYS A 28 -20.54 -10.91 -29.99
C LYS A 28 -21.06 -9.70 -29.22
N MET A 29 -20.16 -9.05 -28.43
CA MET A 29 -20.43 -7.79 -27.75
C MET A 29 -20.68 -6.68 -28.80
N LYS A 30 -21.64 -5.81 -28.52
CA LYS A 30 -21.87 -4.58 -29.29
C LYS A 30 -21.11 -3.41 -28.66
N ARG A 31 -20.79 -2.39 -29.45
CA ARG A 31 -20.05 -1.20 -28.98
C ARG A 31 -20.86 -0.30 -28.05
N ASP A 32 -22.19 -0.34 -28.13
CA ASP A 32 -23.11 0.45 -27.31
C ASP A 32 -23.17 0.01 -25.84
N VAL A 33 -22.59 -1.16 -25.49
CA VAL A 33 -22.50 -1.65 -24.10
C VAL A 33 -21.15 -1.37 -23.44
N VAL A 34 -20.34 -0.49 -24.02
CA VAL A 34 -19.05 -0.05 -23.46
C VAL A 34 -19.20 1.34 -22.86
N PHE A 35 -18.94 1.46 -21.56
CA PHE A 35 -19.11 2.68 -20.79
C PHE A 35 -17.78 3.18 -20.22
N LYS A 36 -17.58 4.50 -20.25
CA LYS A 36 -16.44 5.16 -19.59
C LYS A 36 -16.92 5.85 -18.35
N GLU A 37 -16.34 5.49 -17.20
CA GLU A 37 -16.63 6.10 -15.90
C GLU A 37 -15.41 6.83 -15.38
N ARG A 38 -15.56 8.11 -15.07
CA ARG A 38 -14.49 8.91 -14.48
C ARG A 38 -14.41 8.60 -12.97
N VAL A 39 -13.27 8.07 -12.51
CA VAL A 39 -13.04 7.70 -11.10
C VAL A 39 -12.07 8.63 -10.38
N GLY A 40 -11.57 9.67 -11.07
CA GLY A 40 -10.65 10.67 -10.53
C GLY A 40 -10.34 11.75 -11.54
N GLU A 41 -9.43 12.66 -11.21
CA GLU A 41 -9.05 13.76 -12.14
C GLU A 41 -8.36 13.22 -13.39
N SER A 42 -7.53 12.19 -13.26
CA SER A 42 -6.72 11.61 -14.34
C SER A 42 -7.04 10.14 -14.64
N ARG A 43 -8.02 9.52 -13.98
CA ARG A 43 -8.34 8.09 -14.14
C ARG A 43 -9.76 7.88 -14.65
N MET A 44 -9.87 6.92 -15.60
CA MET A 44 -11.15 6.47 -16.15
C MET A 44 -11.21 4.95 -16.11
N ASN A 45 -12.34 4.41 -15.68
CA ASN A 45 -12.66 3.00 -15.83
C ASN A 45 -13.42 2.79 -17.14
N LEU A 46 -13.02 1.78 -17.89
CA LEU A 46 -13.78 1.28 -19.04
C LEU A 46 -14.53 0.02 -18.58
N LYS A 47 -15.85 0.10 -18.60
CA LYS A 47 -16.76 -0.99 -18.23
C LYS A 47 -17.48 -1.50 -19.48
N PHE A 48 -17.67 -2.79 -19.59
CA PHE A 48 -18.42 -3.38 -20.70
C PHE A 48 -19.25 -4.57 -20.22
N SER A 49 -20.30 -4.89 -20.96
CA SER A 49 -21.17 -6.02 -20.69
C SER A 49 -21.09 -7.04 -21.83
N ILE A 50 -21.01 -8.31 -21.48
CA ILE A 50 -21.04 -9.41 -22.44
C ILE A 50 -22.44 -10.00 -22.45
N PRO A 51 -23.11 -10.05 -23.60
CA PRO A 51 -24.49 -10.54 -23.70
C PRO A 51 -24.58 -12.07 -23.59
N GLN A 52 -25.76 -12.58 -23.21
CA GLN A 52 -26.09 -14.01 -23.16
C GLN A 52 -25.19 -14.85 -22.24
N VAL A 53 -24.64 -14.26 -21.16
CA VAL A 53 -23.85 -14.99 -20.18
C VAL A 53 -24.78 -15.75 -19.22
N LYS A 54 -24.54 -17.06 -19.07
CA LYS A 54 -25.26 -17.98 -18.16
C LYS A 54 -24.25 -19.01 -17.60
N ALA A 55 -24.67 -19.80 -16.66
CA ALA A 55 -23.83 -20.90 -16.17
C ALA A 55 -23.39 -21.82 -17.30
N GLY A 56 -22.10 -22.09 -17.44
CA GLY A 56 -21.51 -22.90 -18.52
C GLY A 56 -21.15 -22.10 -19.79
N THR A 57 -21.34 -20.77 -19.80
CA THR A 57 -20.86 -19.93 -20.92
C THR A 57 -19.34 -19.79 -20.87
N LEU A 58 -18.68 -19.97 -22.02
CA LEU A 58 -17.29 -19.55 -22.21
C LEU A 58 -17.28 -18.09 -22.66
N ILE A 59 -16.45 -17.27 -22.00
CA ILE A 59 -16.27 -15.86 -22.29
C ILE A 59 -14.87 -15.65 -22.85
N GLU A 60 -14.79 -14.93 -23.96
CA GLU A 60 -13.55 -14.50 -24.59
C GLU A 60 -13.58 -12.97 -24.71
N TYR A 61 -12.50 -12.29 -24.33
CA TYR A 61 -12.34 -10.88 -24.60
C TYR A 61 -10.86 -10.54 -24.86
N GLU A 62 -10.66 -9.52 -25.67
CA GLU A 62 -9.33 -9.00 -26.00
C GLU A 62 -9.36 -7.47 -26.03
N TYR A 63 -8.23 -6.87 -25.69
CA TYR A 63 -8.01 -5.43 -25.82
C TYR A 63 -6.51 -5.15 -25.93
N ARG A 64 -6.16 -3.95 -26.40
CA ARG A 64 -4.80 -3.46 -26.44
C ARG A 64 -4.68 -2.16 -25.63
N ILE A 65 -3.62 -2.05 -24.84
CA ILE A 65 -3.25 -0.82 -24.14
C ILE A 65 -2.11 -0.19 -24.91
N GLU A 66 -2.25 1.10 -25.24
CA GLU A 66 -1.18 1.97 -25.71
C GLU A 66 -0.87 2.97 -24.62
N SER A 67 0.38 2.97 -24.14
CA SER A 67 0.79 3.74 -22.96
C SER A 67 2.08 4.51 -23.22
N ASP A 68 2.10 5.79 -22.82
CA ASP A 68 3.31 6.61 -22.77
C ASP A 68 4.16 6.29 -21.50
N PHE A 69 3.63 5.47 -20.57
CA PHE A 69 4.26 5.13 -19.30
C PHE A 69 5.20 3.92 -19.40
N PHE A 70 6.07 3.88 -20.40
CA PHE A 70 7.00 2.77 -20.66
C PHE A 70 7.97 2.48 -19.51
N PHE A 71 8.12 3.40 -18.56
CA PHE A 71 8.96 3.26 -17.38
C PHE A 71 8.23 2.66 -16.17
N SER A 72 6.92 2.44 -16.27
CA SER A 72 6.08 1.88 -15.22
C SER A 72 5.18 0.80 -15.81
N ILE A 73 5.73 -0.40 -15.98
CA ILE A 73 5.02 -1.56 -16.50
C ILE A 73 4.46 -2.34 -15.31
N ASP A 74 3.17 -2.63 -15.34
CA ASP A 74 2.55 -3.44 -14.30
C ASP A 74 3.09 -4.88 -14.32
N SER A 75 3.22 -5.47 -13.13
CA SER A 75 3.61 -6.88 -13.00
C SER A 75 2.59 -7.78 -13.67
N TRP A 76 3.06 -8.73 -14.48
CA TRP A 76 2.18 -9.77 -14.98
C TRP A 76 1.99 -10.87 -13.93
N LYS A 77 0.75 -11.07 -13.50
CA LYS A 77 0.37 -12.10 -12.55
C LYS A 77 -0.09 -13.35 -13.30
N ALA A 78 0.61 -14.46 -13.08
CA ALA A 78 0.28 -15.74 -13.67
C ALA A 78 -0.87 -16.46 -12.95
N GLN A 79 -1.19 -16.07 -11.70
CA GLN A 79 -2.24 -16.62 -10.87
C GLN A 79 -3.32 -15.58 -10.55
N SER A 80 -4.53 -16.06 -10.23
CA SER A 80 -5.64 -15.26 -9.72
C SER A 80 -6.38 -16.03 -8.61
N ASP A 81 -7.49 -15.48 -8.13
CA ASP A 81 -8.38 -16.10 -7.13
C ASP A 81 -9.16 -17.33 -7.65
N ILE A 82 -9.06 -17.62 -8.94
CA ILE A 82 -9.60 -18.83 -9.60
C ILE A 82 -8.47 -19.64 -10.24
N PRO A 83 -8.63 -20.97 -10.41
CA PRO A 83 -7.63 -21.80 -11.13
C PRO A 83 -7.45 -21.34 -12.56
N ILE A 84 -6.20 -21.37 -13.04
CA ILE A 84 -5.84 -20.99 -14.41
C ILE A 84 -5.31 -22.23 -15.13
N LEU A 85 -5.99 -22.67 -16.18
CA LEU A 85 -5.58 -23.82 -16.97
C LEU A 85 -4.34 -23.53 -17.81
N TYR A 86 -4.29 -22.35 -18.41
CA TYR A 86 -3.16 -21.88 -19.21
C TYR A 86 -3.04 -20.37 -19.12
N THR A 87 -1.82 -19.88 -18.99
CA THR A 87 -1.48 -18.46 -19.05
C THR A 87 -0.16 -18.25 -19.75
N GLU A 88 -0.04 -17.15 -20.46
CA GLU A 88 1.15 -16.84 -21.26
C GLU A 88 1.42 -15.35 -21.22
N TYR A 89 2.70 -14.99 -21.11
CA TYR A 89 3.18 -13.62 -21.18
C TYR A 89 4.33 -13.51 -22.16
N ASN A 90 4.10 -12.80 -23.26
CA ASN A 90 5.07 -12.52 -24.29
C ASN A 90 5.56 -11.09 -24.19
N VAL A 91 6.88 -10.91 -24.07
CA VAL A 91 7.51 -9.60 -23.95
C VAL A 91 8.60 -9.50 -24.98
N THR A 92 8.62 -8.40 -25.75
CA THR A 92 9.72 -8.10 -26.67
C THR A 92 10.34 -6.77 -26.28
N ILE A 93 11.60 -6.82 -25.87
CA ILE A 93 12.35 -5.69 -25.35
C ILE A 93 13.40 -5.27 -26.37
N PRO A 94 13.33 -4.05 -26.92
CA PRO A 94 14.37 -3.51 -27.79
C PRO A 94 15.69 -3.33 -27.05
N GLU A 95 16.82 -3.54 -27.72
CA GLU A 95 18.17 -3.50 -27.14
C GLU A 95 18.53 -2.19 -26.41
N TYR A 96 17.85 -1.09 -26.73
CA TYR A 96 18.08 0.20 -26.12
C TYR A 96 17.44 0.36 -24.73
N PHE A 97 16.52 -0.52 -24.35
CA PHE A 97 15.86 -0.52 -23.05
C PHE A 97 16.47 -1.60 -22.16
N LYS A 98 17.03 -1.20 -21.04
CA LYS A 98 17.65 -2.10 -20.06
C LYS A 98 16.63 -2.39 -18.97
N PHE A 99 16.01 -3.56 -19.02
CA PHE A 99 15.06 -4.04 -18.00
C PHE A 99 15.74 -5.04 -17.08
N ASN A 100 15.44 -4.91 -15.78
CA ASN A 100 15.58 -6.00 -14.82
C ASN A 100 14.28 -6.82 -14.83
N ILE A 101 14.43 -8.14 -14.87
CA ILE A 101 13.29 -9.07 -14.95
C ILE A 101 13.38 -9.99 -13.75
N GLU A 102 12.34 -9.93 -12.91
CA GLU A 102 12.24 -10.75 -11.71
C GLU A 102 11.01 -11.64 -11.76
N MET A 103 11.20 -12.90 -11.42
CA MET A 103 10.12 -13.86 -11.22
C MET A 103 9.93 -14.11 -9.72
N HIS A 104 8.70 -14.07 -9.26
CA HIS A 104 8.30 -14.36 -7.89
C HIS A 104 7.22 -15.45 -7.88
N GLY A 105 6.99 -16.03 -6.69
CA GLY A 105 5.93 -17.00 -6.45
C GLY A 105 6.43 -18.42 -6.36
N ALA A 106 5.53 -19.33 -6.07
CA ALA A 106 5.84 -20.75 -5.82
C ALA A 106 5.68 -21.65 -7.05
N GLU A 107 4.83 -21.22 -8.01
CA GLU A 107 4.55 -22.03 -9.19
C GLU A 107 5.63 -21.83 -10.25
N LYS A 108 5.97 -22.92 -10.93
CA LYS A 108 6.99 -22.92 -11.98
C LYS A 108 6.41 -22.41 -13.29
N LEU A 109 7.07 -21.44 -13.91
CA LEU A 109 6.82 -20.99 -15.28
C LEU A 109 7.87 -21.58 -16.24
N GLU A 110 7.42 -22.04 -17.40
CA GLU A 110 8.31 -22.34 -18.50
C GLU A 110 8.74 -21.02 -19.15
N THR A 111 10.04 -20.88 -19.44
CA THR A 111 10.58 -19.63 -20.00
C THR A 111 11.37 -19.90 -21.27
N VAL A 112 11.05 -19.17 -22.32
CA VAL A 112 11.80 -19.17 -23.57
C VAL A 112 12.38 -17.78 -23.80
N ASN A 113 13.64 -17.72 -24.25
CA ASN A 113 14.36 -16.49 -24.55
C ASN A 113 14.97 -16.59 -25.95
N GLU A 114 14.57 -15.68 -26.83
CA GLU A 114 14.97 -15.67 -28.24
C GLU A 114 15.39 -14.26 -28.69
N ASN A 115 16.29 -14.21 -29.68
CA ASN A 115 16.63 -12.95 -30.33
C ASN A 115 15.47 -12.50 -31.23
N ALA A 116 15.17 -11.22 -31.20
CA ALA A 116 14.16 -10.59 -32.05
C ALA A 116 14.74 -9.42 -32.87
N SER A 117 14.14 -9.17 -34.03
CA SER A 117 14.39 -7.95 -34.80
C SER A 117 13.15 -7.07 -34.78
N LEU A 118 13.33 -5.81 -34.47
CA LEU A 118 12.27 -4.85 -34.21
C LEU A 118 12.40 -3.60 -35.06
N ASN A 119 11.28 -2.93 -35.30
CA ASN A 119 11.24 -1.60 -35.86
C ASN A 119 10.66 -0.65 -34.80
N LEU A 120 11.46 0.27 -34.32
CA LEU A 120 11.04 1.31 -33.37
C LEU A 120 10.75 2.61 -34.13
N SER A 121 9.60 3.20 -33.83
CA SER A 121 9.26 4.54 -34.30
C SER A 121 9.69 5.57 -33.25
N ILE A 122 10.64 6.43 -33.57
CA ILE A 122 11.10 7.50 -32.69
C ILE A 122 10.83 8.83 -33.42
N GLY A 123 9.76 9.51 -33.01
CA GLY A 123 9.27 10.66 -33.75
C GLY A 123 8.84 10.26 -35.17
N SER A 124 9.47 10.87 -36.18
CA SER A 124 9.23 10.55 -37.61
C SER A 124 10.19 9.50 -38.19
N GLN A 125 11.12 8.99 -37.40
CA GLN A 125 12.13 8.04 -37.86
C GLN A 125 11.77 6.61 -37.46
N LEU A 126 11.98 5.67 -38.41
CA LEU A 126 11.90 4.24 -38.17
C LEU A 126 13.29 3.68 -37.98
N LEU A 127 13.58 3.18 -36.79
CA LEU A 127 14.85 2.60 -36.42
C LEU A 127 14.70 1.06 -36.35
N ARG A 128 15.44 0.35 -37.19
CA ARG A 128 15.57 -1.12 -37.07
C ARG A 128 16.58 -1.44 -35.99
N CYS A 129 16.22 -2.28 -35.03
CA CYS A 129 17.11 -2.68 -33.93
C CYS A 129 16.93 -4.16 -33.61
N SER A 130 17.91 -4.71 -32.88
CA SER A 130 17.79 -6.01 -32.23
C SER A 130 16.97 -5.89 -30.94
N GLY A 131 16.53 -7.02 -30.43
CA GLY A 131 15.86 -7.10 -29.15
C GLY A 131 15.83 -8.52 -28.62
N THR A 132 15.23 -8.68 -27.47
CA THR A 132 15.00 -9.95 -26.80
C THR A 132 13.52 -10.22 -26.72
N HIS A 133 13.11 -11.39 -27.21
CA HIS A 133 11.76 -11.90 -27.03
C HIS A 133 11.74 -12.92 -25.89
N LEU A 134 10.91 -12.67 -24.88
CA LEU A 134 10.73 -13.51 -23.71
C LEU A 134 9.32 -14.05 -23.72
N ASN A 135 9.16 -15.35 -23.52
CA ASN A 135 7.87 -16.00 -23.35
C ASN A 135 7.86 -16.72 -22.00
N PHE A 136 6.85 -16.46 -21.20
CA PHE A 136 6.59 -17.11 -19.92
C PHE A 136 5.28 -17.84 -19.99
N GLN A 137 5.27 -19.13 -19.67
CA GLN A 137 4.07 -19.98 -19.73
C GLN A 137 3.81 -20.68 -18.41
N GLY A 138 2.56 -20.68 -17.99
CA GLY A 138 2.08 -21.42 -16.84
C GLY A 138 0.91 -22.34 -17.21
N ASN A 139 0.97 -23.58 -16.73
CA ASN A 139 -0.04 -24.60 -16.99
C ASN A 139 -0.65 -25.11 -15.69
N GLN A 140 -1.98 -25.24 -15.63
CA GLN A 140 -2.72 -25.80 -14.50
C GLN A 140 -2.38 -25.17 -13.16
N LEU A 141 -2.28 -23.83 -13.13
CA LEU A 141 -1.94 -23.09 -11.93
C LEU A 141 -3.12 -23.09 -10.94
N PRO A 142 -2.86 -23.36 -9.65
CA PRO A 142 -3.92 -23.33 -8.64
C PRO A 142 -4.40 -21.91 -8.36
N ALA A 143 -5.63 -21.79 -7.88
CA ALA A 143 -6.15 -20.53 -7.39
C ALA A 143 -5.34 -20.05 -6.18
N LEU A 144 -4.96 -18.79 -6.18
CA LEU A 144 -4.34 -18.11 -5.04
C LEU A 144 -5.44 -17.39 -4.25
N LYS A 145 -5.78 -17.91 -3.06
CA LYS A 145 -6.84 -17.36 -2.21
C LYS A 145 -6.25 -16.72 -0.97
N ASP A 146 -6.94 -15.71 -0.48
CA ASP A 146 -6.67 -15.18 0.85
C ASP A 146 -6.85 -16.26 1.92
N ASP A 147 -5.93 -16.28 2.89
CA ASP A 147 -5.95 -17.17 4.04
C ASP A 147 -5.89 -16.33 5.33
N SER A 148 -6.45 -16.89 6.40
CA SER A 148 -6.48 -16.23 7.72
C SER A 148 -5.09 -15.94 8.31
N HIS A 149 -4.03 -16.59 7.80
CA HIS A 149 -2.65 -16.42 8.23
C HIS A 149 -1.76 -15.69 7.21
N VAL A 150 -2.35 -15.16 6.15
CA VAL A 150 -1.69 -14.41 5.08
C VAL A 150 -2.16 -12.96 5.11
N TRP A 151 -1.23 -12.02 5.12
CA TRP A 151 -1.55 -10.59 5.09
C TRP A 151 -1.89 -10.09 3.69
N CYS A 152 -1.18 -10.59 2.69
CA CYS A 152 -1.35 -10.22 1.30
C CYS A 152 -1.06 -11.45 0.43
N ALA A 153 -2.08 -11.99 -0.21
CA ALA A 153 -1.91 -13.14 -1.09
C ALA A 153 -0.99 -12.82 -2.29
N ASP A 154 -0.99 -11.58 -2.75
CA ASP A 154 -0.15 -11.13 -3.85
C ASP A 154 1.36 -11.31 -3.62
N ASP A 155 1.82 -11.33 -2.36
CA ASP A 155 3.23 -11.60 -2.03
C ASP A 155 3.66 -13.04 -2.39
N TYR A 156 2.70 -13.94 -2.56
CA TYR A 156 2.91 -15.34 -2.92
C TYR A 156 2.53 -15.65 -4.36
N CYS A 157 1.97 -14.66 -5.07
CA CYS A 157 1.53 -14.80 -6.45
C CYS A 157 2.72 -15.07 -7.37
N THR A 158 2.58 -16.08 -8.22
CA THR A 158 3.53 -16.30 -9.33
C THR A 158 3.35 -15.18 -10.35
N GLN A 159 4.40 -14.39 -10.53
CA GLN A 159 4.37 -13.16 -11.33
C GLN A 159 5.74 -12.85 -11.94
N VAL A 160 5.70 -12.07 -13.01
CA VAL A 160 6.89 -11.51 -13.67
C VAL A 160 6.84 -9.99 -13.55
N ASN A 161 7.90 -9.42 -12.99
CA ASN A 161 8.09 -7.98 -12.86
C ASN A 161 9.09 -7.49 -13.89
N LEU A 162 8.78 -6.42 -14.58
CA LEU A 162 9.66 -5.73 -15.50
C LEU A 162 9.98 -4.34 -14.96
N GLU A 163 11.23 -4.09 -14.62
CA GLU A 163 11.68 -2.80 -14.11
C GLU A 163 12.68 -2.16 -15.07
N LEU A 164 12.34 -0.98 -15.59
CA LEU A 164 13.23 -0.23 -16.46
C LEU A 164 14.42 0.34 -15.66
N GLN A 165 15.63 -0.16 -15.95
CA GLN A 165 16.87 0.31 -15.33
C GLN A 165 17.46 1.52 -16.05
N GLY A 166 17.32 1.56 -17.36
CA GLY A 166 17.88 2.64 -18.17
C GLY A 166 17.56 2.54 -19.65
N ILE A 167 17.88 3.62 -20.34
CA ILE A 167 17.76 3.74 -21.81
C ILE A 167 19.09 4.20 -22.37
N ASP A 168 19.51 3.53 -23.44
CA ASP A 168 20.80 3.71 -24.12
C ASP A 168 20.63 3.79 -25.65
N PHE A 169 20.12 4.91 -26.15
CA PHE A 169 19.99 5.12 -27.58
C PHE A 169 21.30 5.59 -28.21
N PRO A 170 21.64 5.13 -29.46
CA PRO A 170 22.82 5.59 -30.18
C PRO A 170 22.85 7.12 -30.30
N GLY A 171 23.99 7.70 -29.89
CA GLY A 171 24.17 9.16 -29.95
C GLY A 171 23.49 9.95 -28.83
N SER A 172 22.85 9.31 -27.90
CA SER A 172 22.25 9.92 -26.71
C SER A 172 23.06 9.57 -25.45
N LEU A 173 22.94 10.42 -24.42
CA LEU A 173 23.47 10.05 -23.11
C LEU A 173 22.59 8.95 -22.49
N TYR A 174 23.24 7.99 -21.81
CA TYR A 174 22.55 6.98 -21.02
C TYR A 174 21.65 7.65 -19.97
N LYS A 175 20.38 7.29 -19.96
CA LYS A 175 19.41 7.77 -18.98
C LYS A 175 19.06 6.65 -18.01
N SER A 176 19.49 6.78 -16.75
CA SER A 176 19.10 5.86 -15.68
C SER A 176 17.68 6.14 -15.20
N PHE A 177 16.93 5.09 -14.94
CA PHE A 177 15.61 5.09 -14.31
C PHE A 177 15.63 4.39 -12.95
N THR A 178 16.75 3.75 -12.60
CA THR A 178 16.93 3.16 -11.28
C THR A 178 16.92 4.26 -10.23
N GLN A 179 16.05 4.14 -9.25
CA GLN A 179 16.00 5.04 -8.11
C GLN A 179 16.67 4.39 -6.90
N SER A 180 17.36 5.19 -6.11
CA SER A 180 17.78 4.77 -4.77
C SER A 180 16.74 5.20 -3.72
N TRP A 181 16.79 4.59 -2.54
CA TRP A 181 15.94 5.01 -1.43
C TRP A 181 16.22 6.47 -1.01
N GLU A 182 17.45 6.93 -1.13
CA GLU A 182 17.85 8.32 -0.88
C GLU A 182 17.18 9.29 -1.86
N GLN A 183 17.06 8.90 -3.13
CA GLN A 183 16.33 9.69 -4.13
C GLN A 183 14.82 9.73 -3.85
N ILE A 184 14.25 8.65 -3.32
CA ILE A 184 12.86 8.61 -2.86
C ILE A 184 12.67 9.53 -1.67
N ASP A 185 13.59 9.51 -0.69
CA ASP A 185 13.58 10.42 0.45
C ASP A 185 13.58 11.88 -0.01
N GLU A 186 14.47 12.23 -0.94
CA GLU A 186 14.53 13.58 -1.50
C GLU A 186 13.24 13.96 -2.23
N THR A 187 12.64 13.04 -2.97
CA THR A 187 11.37 13.26 -3.67
C THR A 187 10.26 13.56 -2.69
N LEU A 188 10.15 12.77 -1.62
CA LEU A 188 9.17 12.97 -0.56
C LEU A 188 9.41 14.29 0.18
N LEU A 189 10.67 14.63 0.50
CA LEU A 189 11.01 15.88 1.19
C LEU A 189 10.77 17.15 0.35
N LYS A 190 10.74 17.03 -0.98
CA LYS A 190 10.41 18.12 -1.92
C LYS A 190 8.91 18.22 -2.23
N ASP A 191 8.13 17.18 -1.92
CA ASP A 191 6.70 17.12 -2.21
C ASP A 191 5.90 18.11 -1.35
N SER A 192 4.86 18.74 -1.93
CA SER A 192 4.01 19.73 -1.27
C SER A 192 3.11 19.12 -0.19
N ASP A 193 2.66 17.90 -0.37
CA ASP A 193 1.70 17.22 0.50
C ASP A 193 2.37 16.24 1.47
N PHE A 194 3.71 16.15 1.41
CA PHE A 194 4.57 15.43 2.34
C PHE A 194 5.64 16.32 2.97
N GLY A 195 6.67 16.73 2.24
CA GLY A 195 7.81 17.48 2.75
C GLY A 195 7.44 18.87 3.27
N SER A 196 6.52 19.57 2.62
CA SER A 196 6.01 20.86 3.11
C SER A 196 5.20 20.69 4.41
N ARG A 197 4.54 19.53 4.61
CA ARG A 197 3.83 19.23 5.87
C ARG A 197 4.80 19.02 7.03
N LEU A 198 5.97 18.45 6.80
CA LEU A 198 7.01 18.31 7.83
C LEU A 198 7.60 19.65 8.28
N LYS A 199 7.55 20.66 7.42
CA LYS A 199 8.05 22.02 7.69
C LYS A 199 6.99 22.96 8.24
N MET A 200 5.73 22.54 8.31
CA MET A 200 4.64 23.41 8.75
C MET A 200 4.75 23.77 10.23
N ASN A 201 4.27 24.95 10.56
CA ASN A 201 4.07 25.37 11.94
C ASN A 201 2.88 24.60 12.55
N ASN A 202 2.90 24.46 13.86
CA ASN A 202 1.80 23.84 14.61
C ASN A 202 0.49 24.67 14.40
N PRO A 203 -0.53 24.10 13.74
CA PRO A 203 -1.78 24.81 13.48
C PRO A 203 -2.67 24.95 14.73
N LEU A 204 -2.35 24.25 15.82
CA LEU A 204 -3.07 24.25 17.10
C LEU A 204 -2.22 24.85 18.23
N LYS A 205 -1.22 25.69 17.89
CA LYS A 205 -0.26 26.22 18.85
C LYS A 205 -0.92 26.97 20.01
N GLU A 206 -1.85 27.86 19.72
CA GLU A 206 -2.58 28.61 20.75
C GLU A 206 -3.43 27.72 21.66
N GLU A 207 -4.13 26.77 21.07
CA GLU A 207 -4.98 25.84 21.82
C GLU A 207 -4.15 24.84 22.66
N MET A 208 -2.96 24.48 22.20
CA MET A 208 -2.05 23.58 22.91
C MET A 208 -1.49 24.18 24.21
N THR A 209 -1.52 25.50 24.39
CA THR A 209 -1.10 26.16 25.64
C THR A 209 -1.93 25.70 26.84
N ALA A 210 -3.18 25.32 26.64
CA ALA A 210 -4.05 24.79 27.70
C ALA A 210 -3.60 23.44 28.26
N LEU A 211 -2.64 22.76 27.61
CA LEU A 211 -2.08 21.51 28.12
C LEU A 211 -1.03 21.70 29.21
N HIS A 212 -0.54 22.93 29.41
CA HIS A 212 0.49 23.26 30.43
C HIS A 212 1.70 22.31 30.38
N LEU A 213 2.24 22.04 29.16
CA LEU A 213 3.31 21.06 28.95
C LEU A 213 4.59 21.35 29.73
N GLU A 214 4.81 22.60 30.12
CA GLU A 214 5.93 23.04 30.96
C GLU A 214 5.88 22.46 32.38
N GLN A 215 4.70 22.07 32.87
CA GLN A 215 4.51 21.46 34.18
C GLN A 215 4.72 19.94 34.17
N MET A 216 4.77 19.33 32.98
CA MET A 216 4.97 17.89 32.83
C MET A 216 6.46 17.54 32.88
N LYS A 217 6.83 16.54 33.72
CA LYS A 217 8.23 16.18 33.98
C LYS A 217 8.83 15.25 32.92
N GLY A 218 8.03 14.41 32.29
CA GLY A 218 8.49 13.38 31.35
C GLY A 218 8.13 13.66 29.89
N ALA A 219 8.98 13.27 28.95
CA ALA A 219 8.67 13.36 27.52
C ALA A 219 7.43 12.50 27.16
N ASP A 220 7.32 11.30 27.73
CA ASP A 220 6.19 10.39 27.49
C ASP A 220 4.86 11.01 27.92
N GLU A 221 4.85 11.72 29.07
CA GLU A 221 3.66 12.42 29.55
C GLU A 221 3.23 13.53 28.58
N LYS A 222 4.19 14.33 28.09
CA LYS A 222 3.94 15.37 27.09
C LYS A 222 3.41 14.78 25.78
N ILE A 223 4.04 13.71 25.29
CA ILE A 223 3.63 13.04 24.04
C ILE A 223 2.19 12.51 24.18
N CYS A 224 1.87 11.84 25.29
CA CYS A 224 0.53 11.31 25.54
C CYS A 224 -0.53 12.43 25.64
N ALA A 225 -0.20 13.55 26.28
CA ALA A 225 -1.09 14.70 26.40
C ALA A 225 -1.38 15.33 25.03
N ILE A 226 -0.34 15.57 24.21
CA ILE A 226 -0.45 16.10 22.85
C ILE A 226 -1.28 15.16 21.97
N TYR A 227 -0.97 13.86 22.00
CA TYR A 227 -1.70 12.86 21.21
C TYR A 227 -3.18 12.81 21.57
N THR A 228 -3.50 12.74 22.86
CA THR A 228 -4.89 12.72 23.35
C THR A 228 -5.64 13.99 22.98
N PHE A 229 -4.99 15.15 23.11
CA PHE A 229 -5.57 16.44 22.71
C PHE A 229 -5.93 16.44 21.22
N LEU A 230 -5.01 16.02 20.35
CA LEU A 230 -5.23 15.96 18.92
C LEU A 230 -6.35 14.98 18.55
N LYS A 231 -6.40 13.81 19.18
CA LYS A 231 -7.45 12.79 18.94
C LYS A 231 -8.84 13.28 19.31
N ASN A 232 -8.97 14.20 20.27
CA ASN A 232 -10.22 14.83 20.62
C ASN A 232 -10.66 15.92 19.62
N LYS A 233 -9.71 16.45 18.82
CA LYS A 233 -9.98 17.49 17.80
C LYS A 233 -10.28 16.92 16.42
N VAL A 234 -9.57 15.85 16.02
CA VAL A 234 -9.69 15.27 14.68
C VAL A 234 -9.88 13.76 14.80
N ARG A 235 -10.96 13.26 14.19
CA ARG A 235 -11.26 11.82 14.13
C ARG A 235 -10.60 11.20 12.90
N TRP A 236 -10.04 10.01 13.05
CA TRP A 236 -9.60 9.20 11.92
C TRP A 236 -10.81 8.72 11.09
N ASN A 237 -10.71 8.84 9.77
CA ASN A 237 -11.75 8.48 8.80
C ASN A 237 -11.59 7.07 8.21
N GLU A 238 -10.84 6.20 8.89
CA GLU A 238 -10.55 4.81 8.51
C GLU A 238 -9.70 4.66 7.23
N LYS A 239 -9.12 5.75 6.72
CA LYS A 239 -8.25 5.74 5.55
C LYS A 239 -6.79 5.90 5.93
N TYR A 240 -5.96 5.04 5.35
CA TYR A 240 -4.51 5.19 5.35
C TYR A 240 -4.07 5.94 4.10
N ALA A 241 -3.10 6.82 4.26
CA ALA A 241 -2.53 7.62 3.17
C ALA A 241 -1.05 7.91 3.43
N LEU A 242 -0.30 8.22 2.36
CA LEU A 242 1.07 8.71 2.44
C LEU A 242 1.09 10.25 2.45
N TYR A 243 0.21 10.87 1.68
CA TYR A 243 0.10 12.32 1.50
C TYR A 243 -1.07 12.91 2.28
N SER A 244 -0.93 14.16 2.70
CA SER A 244 -1.91 14.86 3.53
C SER A 244 -2.58 16.02 2.79
N LYS A 245 -3.86 16.20 3.08
CA LYS A 245 -4.58 17.44 2.73
C LYS A 245 -4.01 18.65 3.49
N SER A 246 -4.52 19.83 3.16
CA SER A 246 -4.23 21.03 3.94
C SER A 246 -4.69 20.87 5.40
N PRO A 247 -3.82 21.13 6.40
CA PRO A 247 -4.19 21.05 7.83
C PRO A 247 -5.40 21.92 8.18
N LYS A 248 -5.54 23.07 7.57
CA LYS A 248 -6.72 23.96 7.75
C LYS A 248 -8.02 23.26 7.34
N GLN A 249 -7.98 22.50 6.26
CA GLN A 249 -9.15 21.74 5.80
C GLN A 249 -9.47 20.60 6.76
N VAL A 250 -8.46 19.83 7.20
CA VAL A 250 -8.60 18.71 8.15
C VAL A 250 -9.21 19.19 9.47
N LEU A 251 -8.73 20.30 10.03
CA LEU A 251 -9.23 20.87 11.27
C LEU A 251 -10.66 21.42 11.10
N LYS A 252 -11.00 21.98 9.95
CA LYS A 252 -12.36 22.43 9.65
C LYS A 252 -13.34 21.26 9.52
N GLU A 253 -12.91 20.17 8.88
CA GLU A 253 -13.72 18.95 8.71
C GLU A 253 -13.83 18.12 10.00
N GLY A 254 -12.88 18.28 10.95
CA GLY A 254 -12.78 17.49 12.17
C GLY A 254 -12.51 16.00 11.92
N THR A 255 -12.10 15.64 10.70
CA THR A 255 -11.81 14.26 10.29
C THR A 255 -10.75 14.23 9.21
N GLY A 256 -9.91 13.15 9.21
CA GLY A 256 -8.84 13.00 8.24
C GLY A 256 -8.29 11.59 8.15
N SER A 257 -7.43 11.34 7.15
CA SER A 257 -6.64 10.11 7.06
C SER A 257 -5.59 10.05 8.19
N ASN A 258 -4.95 8.89 8.36
CA ASN A 258 -3.85 8.83 9.32
C ASN A 258 -2.74 9.81 8.95
N ALA A 259 -2.40 10.00 7.67
CA ALA A 259 -1.41 10.98 7.23
C ALA A 259 -1.78 12.41 7.61
N ASP A 260 -3.05 12.79 7.41
CA ASP A 260 -3.56 14.11 7.76
C ASP A 260 -3.33 14.43 9.24
N ILE A 261 -3.65 13.48 10.11
CA ILE A 261 -3.56 13.66 11.56
C ILE A 261 -2.10 13.51 12.04
N ASN A 262 -1.34 12.55 11.49
CA ASN A 262 0.05 12.30 11.86
C ASN A 262 0.95 13.50 11.54
N PHE A 263 0.74 14.22 10.41
CA PHE A 263 1.52 15.44 10.14
C PHE A 263 1.20 16.56 11.13
N ILE A 264 -0.06 16.73 11.54
CA ILE A 264 -0.41 17.68 12.60
C ILE A 264 0.27 17.26 13.90
N LEU A 265 0.25 15.97 14.27
CA LEU A 265 0.93 15.44 15.45
C LEU A 265 2.45 15.75 15.43
N ILE A 266 3.11 15.50 14.29
CA ILE A 266 4.54 15.81 14.12
C ILE A 266 4.80 17.30 14.36
N SER A 267 3.99 18.20 13.82
CA SER A 267 4.15 19.64 14.01
C SER A 267 3.96 20.08 15.46
N MET A 268 3.01 19.47 16.19
CA MET A 268 2.75 19.74 17.59
C MET A 268 3.90 19.24 18.49
N LEU A 269 4.41 18.04 18.23
CA LEU A 269 5.55 17.46 18.95
C LEU A 269 6.81 18.31 18.75
N LYS A 270 7.05 18.73 17.51
CA LYS A 270 8.16 19.61 17.17
C LYS A 270 8.07 20.97 17.87
N ASP A 271 6.89 21.58 17.96
CA ASP A 271 6.64 22.83 18.68
C ASP A 271 6.88 22.66 20.19
N ALA A 272 6.67 21.47 20.74
CA ALA A 272 6.97 21.09 22.12
C ALA A 272 8.45 20.69 22.35
N GLY A 273 9.32 20.82 21.33
CA GLY A 273 10.74 20.46 21.40
C GLY A 273 11.03 18.96 21.38
N ILE A 274 10.08 18.15 20.90
CA ILE A 274 10.20 16.69 20.81
C ILE A 274 10.40 16.29 19.34
N PRO A 275 11.58 15.75 18.93
CA PRO A 275 11.84 15.33 17.57
C PRO A 275 10.89 14.20 17.14
N ALA A 276 10.23 14.40 15.99
CA ALA A 276 9.31 13.44 15.44
C ALA A 276 9.38 13.45 13.91
N TYR A 277 9.36 12.26 13.30
CA TYR A 277 9.52 12.05 11.86
C TYR A 277 8.53 11.00 11.34
N PRO A 278 8.13 11.03 10.06
CA PRO A 278 7.35 9.95 9.47
C PRO A 278 8.24 8.72 9.22
N ALA A 279 7.77 7.55 9.63
CA ALA A 279 8.30 6.25 9.23
C ALA A 279 7.39 5.68 8.14
N VAL A 280 7.78 5.88 6.87
CA VAL A 280 7.00 5.48 5.70
C VAL A 280 7.12 3.98 5.43
N MET A 281 6.04 3.37 4.92
CA MET A 281 5.98 1.93 4.72
C MET A 281 4.95 1.51 3.69
N SER A 282 5.01 0.24 3.28
CA SER A 282 3.87 -0.49 2.76
C SER A 282 3.14 -1.16 3.92
N ARG A 283 1.82 -1.04 3.99
CA ARG A 283 1.01 -1.81 4.94
C ARG A 283 1.09 -3.29 4.61
N ARG A 284 0.99 -4.15 5.62
CA ARG A 284 1.10 -5.61 5.43
C ARG A 284 0.06 -6.20 4.47
N ASP A 285 -1.13 -5.62 4.43
CA ASP A 285 -2.22 -6.01 3.52
C ASP A 285 -2.06 -5.48 2.07
N MET A 286 -1.01 -4.68 1.81
CA MET A 286 -0.69 -4.11 0.50
C MET A 286 0.62 -4.68 -0.09
N GLY A 287 1.18 -5.70 0.56
CA GLY A 287 2.39 -6.39 0.15
C GLY A 287 3.68 -5.88 0.76
N ILE A 288 4.71 -6.72 0.68
CA ILE A 288 6.01 -6.47 1.26
C ILE A 288 6.76 -5.39 0.46
N LEU A 289 7.34 -4.41 1.17
CA LEU A 289 8.18 -3.39 0.57
C LEU A 289 9.55 -3.98 0.16
N PRO A 290 9.92 -3.98 -1.14
CA PRO A 290 11.21 -4.50 -1.57
C PRO A 290 12.36 -3.55 -1.18
N TYR A 291 13.51 -4.08 -0.71
CA TYR A 291 14.71 -3.27 -0.48
C TYR A 291 15.49 -3.00 -1.76
N SER A 292 15.58 -4.01 -2.62
CA SER A 292 16.40 -4.01 -3.83
C SER A 292 15.83 -3.14 -4.95
N HIS A 293 14.52 -2.90 -4.92
CA HIS A 293 13.80 -2.17 -5.97
C HIS A 293 13.02 -1.01 -5.35
N PRO A 294 13.69 0.12 -5.08
CA PRO A 294 13.06 1.28 -4.49
C PRO A 294 11.93 1.81 -5.36
N SER A 295 10.73 1.93 -4.78
CA SER A 295 9.57 2.47 -5.48
C SER A 295 8.69 3.27 -4.54
N ILE A 296 8.48 4.55 -4.87
CA ILE A 296 7.58 5.43 -4.13
C ILE A 296 6.13 4.94 -4.19
N GLN A 297 5.74 4.24 -5.26
CA GLN A 297 4.38 3.71 -5.46
C GLN A 297 4.03 2.58 -4.48
N LYS A 298 5.05 1.91 -3.92
CA LYS A 298 4.87 0.88 -2.89
C LYS A 298 4.67 1.47 -1.50
N LEU A 299 4.99 2.75 -1.30
CA LEU A 299 4.74 3.46 -0.05
C LEU A 299 3.28 3.95 -0.02
N ASN A 300 2.52 3.54 0.97
CA ASN A 300 1.09 3.86 1.03
C ASN A 300 0.63 4.45 2.37
N THR A 301 1.52 4.50 3.36
CA THR A 301 1.22 5.11 4.67
C THR A 301 2.51 5.39 5.45
N PHE A 302 2.36 5.99 6.63
CA PHE A 302 3.44 6.14 7.61
C PHE A 302 2.91 6.21 9.04
N VAL A 303 3.74 5.86 9.99
CA VAL A 303 3.54 6.10 11.43
C VAL A 303 4.49 7.20 11.90
N VAL A 304 4.21 7.80 13.06
CA VAL A 304 5.08 8.82 13.65
C VAL A 304 6.13 8.13 14.52
N ALA A 305 7.40 8.25 14.12
CA ALA A 305 8.57 7.87 14.91
C ALA A 305 9.01 9.08 15.73
N ILE A 306 9.10 8.91 17.03
CA ILE A 306 9.41 9.97 18.00
C ILE A 306 10.67 9.58 18.75
N SER A 307 11.60 10.52 18.89
CA SER A 307 12.82 10.34 19.68
C SER A 307 12.73 11.18 20.96
N PRO A 308 12.16 10.62 22.05
CA PRO A 308 12.07 11.32 23.33
C PRO A 308 13.45 11.59 23.96
N THR A 309 14.42 10.72 23.63
CA THR A 309 15.83 10.81 24.03
C THR A 309 16.69 10.34 22.84
N ASP A 310 17.97 10.65 22.84
CA ASP A 310 18.90 10.33 21.73
C ASP A 310 19.06 8.82 21.44
N SER A 311 18.58 7.94 22.32
CA SER A 311 18.81 6.49 22.22
C SER A 311 17.55 5.62 22.07
N THR A 312 16.35 6.21 22.14
CA THR A 312 15.10 5.41 22.08
C THR A 312 14.12 5.98 21.06
N LEU A 313 13.53 5.09 20.24
CA LEU A 313 12.43 5.43 19.35
C LEU A 313 11.13 4.88 19.94
N VAL A 314 10.10 5.71 19.94
CA VAL A 314 8.73 5.31 20.23
C VAL A 314 7.83 5.66 19.04
N TYR A 315 6.75 4.92 18.88
CA TYR A 315 5.90 5.05 17.70
C TYR A 315 4.46 5.33 18.09
N LEU A 316 3.81 6.20 17.30
CA LEU A 316 2.38 6.51 17.39
C LEU A 316 1.76 6.48 16.00
N ASP A 317 0.48 6.11 15.94
CA ASP A 317 -0.34 6.28 14.75
C ASP A 317 -1.75 6.74 15.13
N SER A 318 -2.25 7.71 14.41
CA SER A 318 -3.54 8.33 14.66
C SER A 318 -4.74 7.41 14.41
N SER A 319 -4.55 6.29 13.72
CA SER A 319 -5.60 5.27 13.52
C SER A 319 -5.92 4.47 14.80
N VAL A 320 -5.05 4.55 15.83
CA VAL A 320 -5.27 3.89 17.10
C VAL A 320 -6.10 4.78 18.02
N GLU A 321 -7.37 4.45 18.21
CA GLU A 321 -8.28 5.30 19.02
C GLU A 321 -7.93 5.34 20.50
N ASN A 322 -7.67 4.17 21.11
CA ASN A 322 -7.43 4.01 22.55
C ASN A 322 -6.01 3.42 22.78
N GLY A 323 -5.04 3.93 22.03
CA GLY A 323 -3.66 3.50 22.09
C GLY A 323 -2.77 4.45 22.89
N TYR A 324 -1.59 3.94 23.20
CA TYR A 324 -0.48 4.67 23.81
C TYR A 324 0.77 4.48 22.94
N LEU A 325 1.88 4.99 23.43
CA LEU A 325 3.20 4.78 22.83
C LEU A 325 3.42 3.30 22.51
N ASN A 326 3.93 3.03 21.33
CA ASN A 326 4.26 1.70 20.86
C ASN A 326 3.05 0.72 20.72
N VAL A 327 1.85 1.25 20.56
CA VAL A 327 0.68 0.46 20.20
C VAL A 327 0.28 0.80 18.76
N LEU A 328 0.62 -0.09 17.83
CA LEU A 328 0.30 0.06 16.41
C LEU A 328 -0.73 -0.98 15.98
N PRO A 329 -1.62 -0.68 15.02
CA PRO A 329 -2.46 -1.70 14.42
C PRO A 329 -1.61 -2.79 13.77
N PRO A 330 -1.99 -4.08 13.82
CA PRO A 330 -1.22 -5.17 13.22
C PRO A 330 -0.88 -4.97 11.74
N VAL A 331 -1.74 -4.29 10.99
CA VAL A 331 -1.54 -3.97 9.58
C VAL A 331 -0.36 -3.03 9.33
N LEU A 332 0.06 -2.24 10.33
CA LEU A 332 1.21 -1.33 10.28
C LEU A 332 2.48 -1.93 10.89
N MET A 333 2.39 -3.12 11.49
CA MET A 333 3.55 -3.78 12.11
C MET A 333 4.36 -4.53 11.05
N THR A 334 5.07 -3.80 10.23
CA THR A 334 5.93 -4.32 9.15
C THR A 334 7.40 -4.37 9.59
N ASN A 335 8.17 -5.28 9.00
CA ASN A 335 9.62 -5.35 9.19
C ASN A 335 10.39 -4.28 8.42
N ARG A 336 9.72 -3.53 7.53
CA ARG A 336 10.34 -2.56 6.61
C ARG A 336 9.61 -1.24 6.64
N ALA A 337 10.02 -0.35 7.53
CA ALA A 337 9.62 1.05 7.52
C ALA A 337 10.87 1.93 7.43
N ARG A 338 10.76 3.08 6.74
CA ARG A 338 11.87 4.01 6.54
C ARG A 338 11.52 5.35 7.16
N ILE A 339 12.27 5.74 8.18
CA ILE A 339 12.16 7.07 8.77
C ILE A 339 12.70 8.07 7.75
N ILE A 340 11.88 9.05 7.39
CA ILE A 340 12.27 10.14 6.51
C ILE A 340 12.65 11.34 7.37
N ALA A 341 13.94 11.63 7.41
CA ALA A 341 14.49 12.77 8.17
C ALA A 341 15.23 13.70 7.21
N PRO A 342 15.24 15.03 7.46
CA PRO A 342 16.08 15.94 6.71
C PRO A 342 17.57 15.61 6.91
N ASP A 343 18.42 16.16 6.05
CA ASP A 343 19.88 16.08 6.17
C ASP A 343 20.49 14.67 6.09
N ASN A 344 19.91 13.78 5.27
CA ASN A 344 20.38 12.41 5.04
C ASN A 344 20.41 11.51 6.28
N HIS A 345 19.62 11.80 7.30
CA HIS A 345 19.48 10.97 8.50
C HIS A 345 18.34 9.93 8.40
N SER A 346 17.84 9.66 7.19
CA SER A 346 16.85 8.62 6.96
C SER A 346 17.40 7.23 7.27
N GLN A 347 16.60 6.40 7.95
CA GLN A 347 17.04 5.06 8.38
C GLN A 347 15.89 4.04 8.31
N TRP A 348 16.27 2.77 8.14
CA TRP A 348 15.33 1.66 8.21
C TRP A 348 15.04 1.26 9.64
N VAL A 349 13.78 0.94 9.92
CA VAL A 349 13.32 0.42 11.22
C VAL A 349 12.40 -0.78 11.02
N ASN A 350 12.40 -1.66 12.01
CA ASN A 350 11.52 -2.81 12.09
C ASN A 350 10.42 -2.56 13.13
N LEU A 351 9.17 -2.62 12.71
CA LEU A 351 7.99 -2.37 13.55
C LEU A 351 7.25 -3.64 13.97
N GLU A 352 7.74 -4.85 13.64
CA GLU A 352 7.03 -6.11 13.95
C GLU A 352 6.88 -6.35 15.44
N ASN A 353 7.86 -5.91 16.23
CA ASN A 353 7.92 -6.14 17.67
C ASN A 353 7.86 -4.84 18.47
N VAL A 354 7.11 -3.85 17.98
CA VAL A 354 6.94 -2.57 18.69
C VAL A 354 6.01 -2.76 19.86
N GLY A 355 6.51 -2.41 21.06
CA GLY A 355 5.77 -2.47 22.32
C GLY A 355 5.57 -3.88 22.86
N ALA A 356 5.13 -3.95 24.11
CA ALA A 356 4.81 -5.21 24.78
C ALA A 356 3.33 -5.56 24.57
N ASN A 357 3.07 -6.79 24.11
CA ASN A 357 1.71 -7.35 23.98
C ASN A 357 1.60 -8.55 24.93
N LEU A 358 0.85 -8.38 26.01
CA LEU A 358 0.73 -9.42 27.05
C LEU A 358 -0.73 -9.59 27.46
N LEU A 359 -1.12 -10.87 27.61
CA LEU A 359 -2.34 -11.27 28.28
C LEU A 359 -1.95 -12.25 29.42
N ARG A 360 -2.25 -11.86 30.64
CA ARG A 360 -2.00 -12.71 31.83
C ARG A 360 -3.30 -12.94 32.55
N SER A 361 -3.72 -14.20 32.71
CA SER A 361 -4.89 -14.60 33.49
C SER A 361 -4.47 -15.38 34.72
N SER A 362 -5.03 -15.02 35.87
CA SER A 362 -4.97 -15.75 37.12
C SER A 362 -6.38 -16.24 37.46
N VAL A 363 -6.53 -17.51 37.73
CA VAL A 363 -7.80 -18.15 38.04
C VAL A 363 -7.69 -18.83 39.42
N LYS A 364 -8.63 -18.52 40.32
CA LYS A 364 -8.86 -19.23 41.58
C LYS A 364 -10.24 -19.86 41.48
N ALA A 365 -10.32 -21.19 41.41
CA ALA A 365 -11.59 -21.88 41.24
C ALA A 365 -11.64 -23.13 42.13
N GLY A 366 -12.85 -23.48 42.56
CA GLY A 366 -13.20 -24.75 43.22
C GLY A 366 -14.22 -25.50 42.38
N ILE A 367 -14.20 -26.81 42.48
CA ILE A 367 -15.17 -27.72 41.84
C ILE A 367 -16.00 -28.38 42.94
N SER A 368 -17.33 -28.29 42.86
CA SER A 368 -18.24 -28.98 43.79
C SER A 368 -18.32 -30.48 43.46
N SER A 369 -18.92 -31.28 44.37
CA SER A 369 -19.22 -32.70 44.14
C SER A 369 -20.14 -32.94 42.95
N GLU A 370 -20.90 -31.92 42.51
CA GLU A 370 -21.82 -31.98 41.38
C GLU A 370 -21.18 -31.50 40.07
N GLY A 371 -19.83 -31.22 40.07
CA GLY A 371 -19.09 -30.77 38.91
C GLY A 371 -19.23 -29.28 38.55
N VAL A 372 -19.87 -28.47 39.46
CA VAL A 372 -20.00 -27.03 39.24
C VAL A 372 -18.68 -26.32 39.59
N VAL A 373 -18.14 -25.55 38.64
CA VAL A 373 -16.96 -24.73 38.84
C VAL A 373 -17.35 -23.33 39.25
N THR A 374 -16.86 -22.86 40.41
CA THR A 374 -17.05 -21.49 40.91
C THR A 374 -15.68 -20.90 41.24
N GLY A 375 -15.52 -19.60 40.98
CA GLY A 375 -14.25 -18.96 41.29
C GLY A 375 -14.17 -17.53 40.72
N THR A 376 -12.95 -17.00 40.79
CA THR A 376 -12.61 -15.68 40.28
C THR A 376 -11.51 -15.77 39.23
N ARG A 377 -11.62 -14.96 38.19
CA ARG A 377 -10.60 -14.79 37.18
C ARG A 377 -10.20 -13.31 37.10
N GLU A 378 -8.92 -13.08 37.27
CA GLU A 378 -8.30 -11.78 37.02
C GLU A 378 -7.47 -11.83 35.74
N THR A 379 -7.67 -10.86 34.82
CA THR A 379 -6.91 -10.83 33.57
C THR A 379 -6.33 -9.44 33.34
N VAL A 380 -5.02 -9.38 33.13
CA VAL A 380 -4.28 -8.17 32.77
C VAL A 380 -4.02 -8.18 31.28
N TYR A 381 -4.37 -7.11 30.63
CA TYR A 381 -4.16 -6.88 29.19
C TYR A 381 -3.16 -5.74 29.01
N ILE A 382 -2.15 -5.93 28.14
CA ILE A 382 -1.13 -4.92 27.80
C ILE A 382 -1.03 -4.78 26.28
N GLY A 383 -0.71 -3.58 25.81
CA GLY A 383 -0.48 -3.26 24.40
C GLY A 383 -1.75 -3.39 23.55
N GLN A 384 -1.68 -4.12 22.46
CA GLN A 384 -2.81 -4.32 21.54
C GLN A 384 -3.99 -5.05 22.19
N TYR A 385 -3.73 -5.98 23.10
CA TYR A 385 -4.80 -6.63 23.84
C TYR A 385 -5.61 -5.63 24.67
N ALA A 386 -4.91 -4.68 25.33
CA ALA A 386 -5.56 -3.62 26.10
C ALA A 386 -6.33 -2.66 25.18
N SER A 387 -5.75 -2.26 24.04
CA SER A 387 -6.40 -1.40 23.06
C SER A 387 -7.67 -2.04 22.50
N ARG A 388 -7.61 -3.31 22.11
CA ARG A 388 -8.77 -4.07 21.62
C ARG A 388 -9.88 -4.19 22.67
N LEU A 389 -9.50 -4.44 23.93
CA LEU A 389 -10.47 -4.53 25.02
C LEU A 389 -11.16 -3.17 25.26
N ARG A 390 -10.42 -2.05 25.31
CA ARG A 390 -10.99 -0.70 25.46
C ARG A 390 -11.95 -0.37 24.32
N ASN A 391 -11.61 -0.72 23.06
CA ASN A 391 -12.51 -0.52 21.93
C ASN A 391 -13.80 -1.32 22.08
N LYS A 392 -13.73 -2.58 22.54
CA LYS A 392 -14.90 -3.41 22.79
C LYS A 392 -15.81 -2.79 23.85
N TYR A 393 -15.25 -2.36 24.99
CA TYR A 393 -16.04 -1.74 26.06
C TYR A 393 -16.63 -0.37 25.68
N ARG A 394 -15.96 0.39 24.81
CA ARG A 394 -16.49 1.66 24.33
C ARG A 394 -17.76 1.50 23.48
N THR A 395 -17.87 0.38 22.78
CA THR A 395 -19.05 0.06 21.95
C THR A 395 -20.13 -0.69 22.71
N ALA A 396 -19.85 -1.16 23.93
CA ALA A 396 -20.85 -1.80 24.77
C ALA A 396 -21.92 -0.82 25.24
N LYS A 397 -23.18 -1.24 25.23
CA LYS A 397 -24.33 -0.39 25.61
C LYS A 397 -24.44 -0.22 27.11
N ASP A 398 -24.03 -1.21 27.87
CA ASP A 398 -24.02 -1.21 29.32
C ASP A 398 -22.98 -2.14 29.92
N SER A 399 -22.87 -2.22 31.24
CA SER A 399 -21.85 -3.03 31.93
C SER A 399 -22.13 -4.55 31.93
N THR A 400 -23.22 -4.99 31.33
CA THR A 400 -23.60 -6.40 31.24
C THR A 400 -23.24 -7.03 29.90
N GLU A 401 -22.96 -6.22 28.85
CA GLU A 401 -22.38 -6.65 27.60
C GLU A 401 -20.85 -6.83 27.71
#